data_bc96977c37fab7eb7de06104111f2415
#
_entry.id   bc96977c37fab7eb7de06104111f2415
#
_cell.length_a   1.000
_cell.length_b   1.000
_cell.length_c   1.000
_cell.angle_alpha   90.00
_cell.angle_beta   90.00
_cell.angle_gamma   90.00
#
_symmetry.space_group_name_H-M   'P 1'
#
loop_
_entity.id
_entity.type
_entity.pdbx_description
1 polymer ?
#
loop_
_entity_poly.entity_id
_entity_poly.type
_entity_poly.pdbx_seq_one_letter_code
_entity_poly.pdbx_strand_id
1 'polypeptide(L)'
;MKSVVAIRGQEISTGKKLALSRAAIWVLAAALASLLSTSLWAAQAKPLAVLQGTLETTRGDCPLLKLNDREQALSANTPYLLHTMQDKRLEGREVRLEGTAKPDGTFEVQWLYTIHNGKLFRVRYFCATCNIVALEPGNCVCCQQPTELQEIPVEK
;
A
#
# COMPACT_ATOMS: atom_id res chain seq x y z
N MET A 1 65.09 -8.32 -69.86
CA MET A 1 64.03 -9.26 -69.92
C MET A 1 62.96 -8.88 -68.89
N LYS A 2 61.83 -8.34 -69.34
CA LYS A 2 60.76 -7.76 -68.53
C LYS A 2 59.65 -8.80 -68.42
N SER A 3 59.32 -9.23 -67.22
CA SER A 3 58.14 -10.05 -66.99
C SER A 3 57.05 -9.16 -66.34
N VAL A 4 55.95 -9.00 -67.04
CA VAL A 4 54.77 -8.27 -66.61
C VAL A 4 53.83 -9.30 -65.96
N VAL A 5 53.57 -9.11 -64.70
CA VAL A 5 52.54 -9.92 -63.96
C VAL A 5 51.21 -9.16 -64.06
N ALA A 6 50.24 -9.80 -64.72
CA ALA A 6 48.87 -9.29 -64.84
C ALA A 6 48.10 -9.62 -63.55
N ILE A 7 47.63 -8.57 -62.89
CA ILE A 7 46.73 -8.66 -61.75
C ILE A 7 45.30 -8.76 -62.27
N ARG A 8 44.68 -9.95 -62.07
CA ARG A 8 43.27 -10.20 -62.42
C ARG A 8 42.37 -9.60 -61.37
N GLY A 9 41.65 -8.55 -61.75
CA GLY A 9 40.64 -7.95 -60.88
C GLY A 9 39.51 -8.90 -60.53
N GLN A 10 39.26 -9.08 -59.25
CA GLN A 10 38.10 -9.80 -58.75
C GLN A 10 36.96 -8.80 -58.58
N GLU A 11 35.92 -8.95 -59.40
CA GLU A 11 34.66 -8.21 -59.27
C GLU A 11 33.96 -8.59 -57.98
N ILE A 12 33.79 -7.64 -57.10
CA ILE A 12 32.98 -7.78 -55.88
C ILE A 12 31.50 -7.73 -56.30
N SER A 13 30.85 -8.88 -56.26
CA SER A 13 29.42 -9.04 -56.49
C SER A 13 28.64 -8.19 -55.48
N THR A 14 27.98 -7.17 -55.99
CA THR A 14 27.09 -6.25 -55.31
C THR A 14 25.94 -7.00 -54.61
N GLY A 15 25.75 -6.67 -53.35
CA GLY A 15 24.83 -7.23 -52.42
C GLY A 15 23.39 -7.36 -52.93
N LYS A 16 22.77 -8.46 -52.65
CA LYS A 16 21.34 -8.68 -52.75
C LYS A 16 20.65 -7.70 -51.79
N LYS A 17 20.03 -6.68 -52.32
CA LYS A 17 19.09 -5.82 -51.61
C LYS A 17 17.94 -6.70 -51.16
N LEU A 18 17.88 -7.04 -49.86
CA LEU A 18 16.70 -7.66 -49.26
C LEU A 18 15.58 -6.64 -49.36
N ALA A 19 14.73 -6.77 -50.34
CA ALA A 19 13.46 -6.05 -50.41
C ALA A 19 12.54 -6.70 -49.37
N LEU A 20 12.56 -6.17 -48.15
CA LEU A 20 11.48 -6.50 -47.21
C LEU A 20 10.15 -6.07 -47.81
N SER A 21 9.28 -7.05 -48.06
CA SER A 21 7.95 -6.73 -48.58
C SER A 21 7.20 -5.85 -47.55
N ARG A 22 6.43 -4.89 -48.06
CA ARG A 22 5.63 -3.97 -47.21
C ARG A 22 4.78 -4.77 -46.22
N ALA A 23 4.36 -5.96 -46.53
CA ALA A 23 3.63 -6.87 -45.64
C ALA A 23 4.45 -7.33 -44.42
N ALA A 24 5.76 -7.58 -44.56
CA ALA A 24 6.61 -7.98 -43.42
C ALA A 24 6.81 -6.84 -42.42
N ILE A 25 6.83 -5.60 -42.88
CA ILE A 25 6.93 -4.40 -42.00
C ILE A 25 5.66 -4.22 -41.19
N TRP A 26 4.48 -4.46 -41.76
CA TRP A 26 3.21 -4.35 -41.03
C TRP A 26 3.03 -5.45 -39.99
N VAL A 27 3.49 -6.66 -40.25
CA VAL A 27 3.45 -7.78 -39.28
C VAL A 27 4.38 -7.51 -38.09
N LEU A 28 5.57 -6.98 -38.31
CA LEU A 28 6.50 -6.59 -37.25
C LEU A 28 5.98 -5.43 -36.41
N ALA A 29 5.34 -4.44 -37.03
CA ALA A 29 4.74 -3.31 -36.30
C ALA A 29 3.55 -3.75 -35.43
N ALA A 30 2.70 -4.68 -35.91
CA ALA A 30 1.59 -5.24 -35.15
C ALA A 30 2.08 -6.10 -33.96
N ALA A 31 3.17 -6.85 -34.11
CA ALA A 31 3.75 -7.64 -33.03
C ALA A 31 4.39 -6.77 -31.92
N LEU A 32 5.04 -5.64 -32.28
CA LEU A 32 5.55 -4.70 -31.29
C LEU A 32 4.41 -3.97 -30.53
N ALA A 33 3.32 -3.63 -31.19
CA ALA A 33 2.18 -2.96 -30.55
C ALA A 33 1.48 -3.87 -29.54
N SER A 34 1.42 -5.18 -29.76
CA SER A 34 0.84 -6.14 -28.82
C SER A 34 1.70 -6.39 -27.57
N LEU A 35 3.02 -6.19 -27.64
CA LEU A 35 3.90 -6.30 -26.48
C LEU A 35 3.85 -5.08 -25.55
N LEU A 36 3.45 -3.93 -26.04
CA LEU A 36 3.32 -2.68 -25.26
C LEU A 36 1.99 -2.59 -24.48
N SER A 37 0.98 -3.37 -24.86
CA SER A 37 -0.35 -3.32 -24.23
C SER A 37 -0.49 -4.15 -22.95
N THR A 38 0.49 -4.99 -22.58
CA THR A 38 0.43 -5.84 -21.38
C THR A 38 0.92 -5.18 -20.08
N SER A 39 1.51 -3.99 -20.15
CA SER A 39 2.13 -3.35 -18.98
C SER A 39 1.26 -2.27 -18.30
N LEU A 40 0.02 -2.03 -18.74
CA LEU A 40 -0.88 -1.03 -18.13
C LEU A 40 -1.91 -1.62 -17.16
N TRP A 41 -1.77 -2.86 -16.73
CA TRP A 41 -2.43 -3.30 -15.52
C TRP A 41 -1.62 -2.81 -14.31
N ALA A 42 -1.53 -1.48 -14.19
CA ALA A 42 -1.10 -0.83 -12.97
C ALA A 42 -1.96 -1.40 -11.84
N ALA A 43 -1.29 -1.89 -10.80
CA ALA A 43 -1.92 -2.36 -9.58
C ALA A 43 -2.93 -1.31 -9.12
N GLN A 44 -4.20 -1.50 -9.44
CA GLN A 44 -5.28 -0.68 -8.88
C GLN A 44 -5.23 -0.95 -7.39
N ALA A 45 -4.84 0.06 -6.62
CA ALA A 45 -4.87 0.00 -5.17
C ALA A 45 -6.29 -0.46 -4.79
N LYS A 46 -6.39 -1.67 -4.21
CA LYS A 46 -7.68 -2.22 -3.79
C LYS A 46 -8.32 -1.21 -2.83
N PRO A 47 -9.54 -0.76 -3.08
CA PRO A 47 -10.19 0.19 -2.20
C PRO A 47 -10.24 -0.41 -0.78
N LEU A 48 -9.94 0.40 0.23
CA LEU A 48 -10.00 -0.03 1.61
C LEU A 48 -11.45 -0.36 1.96
N ALA A 49 -11.62 -1.51 2.61
CA ALA A 49 -12.90 -1.86 3.21
C ALA A 49 -13.08 -1.06 4.51
N VAL A 50 -14.33 -0.76 4.84
CA VAL A 50 -14.69 -0.04 6.06
C VAL A 50 -15.48 -0.95 6.97
N LEU A 51 -15.07 -1.03 8.25
CA LEU A 51 -15.80 -1.68 9.31
C LEU A 51 -16.12 -0.67 10.41
N GLN A 52 -17.30 -0.80 11.02
CA GLN A 52 -17.70 0.03 12.14
C GLN A 52 -18.29 -0.87 13.23
N GLY A 53 -17.87 -0.64 14.48
CA GLY A 53 -18.29 -1.44 15.61
C GLY A 53 -17.62 -0.99 16.90
N THR A 54 -17.73 -1.80 17.95
CA THR A 54 -17.12 -1.52 19.25
C THR A 54 -15.77 -2.23 19.35
N LEU A 55 -14.73 -1.49 19.71
CA LEU A 55 -13.40 -2.04 19.91
C LEU A 55 -13.31 -2.76 21.25
N GLU A 56 -12.87 -4.01 21.23
CA GLU A 56 -12.59 -4.82 22.42
C GLU A 56 -11.10 -5.12 22.49
N THR A 57 -10.47 -4.74 23.59
CA THR A 57 -9.00 -4.88 23.80
C THR A 57 -8.66 -6.02 24.75
N THR A 58 -9.65 -6.69 25.35
CA THR A 58 -9.53 -7.47 26.60
C THR A 58 -9.18 -8.95 26.38
N ARG A 59 -9.24 -9.49 25.18
CA ARG A 59 -8.95 -10.91 24.93
C ARG A 59 -7.55 -11.15 24.40
N GLY A 60 -6.56 -11.11 25.31
CA GLY A 60 -5.17 -11.38 24.96
C GLY A 60 -4.55 -10.26 24.11
N ASP A 61 -3.48 -10.59 23.38
CA ASP A 61 -2.73 -9.61 22.57
C ASP A 61 -3.42 -9.24 21.24
N CYS A 62 -4.56 -9.86 20.92
CA CYS A 62 -5.27 -9.64 19.67
C CYS A 62 -6.51 -8.76 19.90
N PRO A 63 -6.54 -7.52 19.38
CA PRO A 63 -7.74 -6.69 19.44
C PRO A 63 -8.87 -7.28 18.57
N LEU A 64 -10.11 -7.08 19.02
CA LEU A 64 -11.31 -7.54 18.33
C LEU A 64 -12.22 -6.34 18.04
N LEU A 65 -12.95 -6.41 16.93
CA LEU A 65 -14.05 -5.50 16.65
C LEU A 65 -15.36 -6.27 16.81
N LYS A 66 -16.18 -5.84 17.74
CA LYS A 66 -17.53 -6.35 17.91
C LYS A 66 -18.46 -5.66 16.94
N LEU A 67 -18.96 -6.42 16.00
CA LEU A 67 -20.02 -6.06 15.07
C LEU A 67 -21.38 -6.49 15.68
N ASN A 68 -22.48 -6.07 15.09
CA ASN A 68 -23.81 -6.36 15.65
C ASN A 68 -24.07 -7.86 15.88
N ASP A 69 -23.58 -8.72 14.99
CA ASP A 69 -23.85 -10.17 14.93
C ASP A 69 -22.60 -11.06 15.04
N ARG A 70 -21.41 -10.48 15.02
CA ARG A 70 -20.15 -11.24 15.03
C ARG A 70 -18.99 -10.44 15.59
N GLU A 71 -17.92 -11.15 15.93
CA GLU A 71 -16.62 -10.59 16.28
C GLU A 71 -15.66 -10.72 15.09
N GLN A 72 -14.88 -9.69 14.84
CA GLN A 72 -13.86 -9.66 13.81
C GLN A 72 -12.48 -9.49 14.45
N ALA A 73 -11.59 -10.47 14.24
CA ALA A 73 -10.20 -10.37 14.65
C ALA A 73 -9.48 -9.30 13.85
N LEU A 74 -8.70 -8.46 14.55
CA LEU A 74 -7.97 -7.34 13.95
C LEU A 74 -6.47 -7.61 13.94
N SER A 75 -5.82 -7.16 12.90
CA SER A 75 -4.37 -6.97 12.82
C SER A 75 -4.10 -5.53 12.38
N ALA A 76 -2.85 -5.08 12.47
CA ALA A 76 -2.49 -3.73 12.07
C ALA A 76 -1.38 -3.76 11.02
N ASN A 77 -1.36 -2.77 10.14
CA ASN A 77 -0.30 -2.59 9.16
C ASN A 77 1.01 -2.04 9.79
N THR A 78 0.92 -1.50 11.02
CA THR A 78 2.08 -1.00 11.79
C THR A 78 1.98 -1.41 13.26
N PRO A 79 3.13 -1.60 13.96
CA PRO A 79 3.15 -1.86 15.40
C PRO A 79 2.46 -0.75 16.20
N TYR A 80 2.63 0.51 15.83
CA TYR A 80 2.04 1.67 16.50
C TYR A 80 0.51 1.63 16.50
N LEU A 81 -0.08 1.25 15.37
CA LEU A 81 -1.53 1.11 15.26
C LEU A 81 -2.04 -0.09 16.06
N LEU A 82 -1.26 -1.18 16.15
CA LEU A 82 -1.57 -2.31 17.00
C LEU A 82 -1.61 -1.89 18.46
N HIS A 83 -0.58 -1.19 18.95
CA HIS A 83 -0.55 -0.66 20.32
C HIS A 83 -1.68 0.34 20.58
N THR A 84 -2.07 1.14 19.58
CA THR A 84 -3.24 2.00 19.67
C THR A 84 -4.53 1.20 19.87
N MET A 85 -4.75 0.12 19.11
CA MET A 85 -5.92 -0.75 19.26
C MET A 85 -5.93 -1.53 20.57
N GLN A 86 -4.77 -1.72 21.20
CA GLN A 86 -4.61 -2.38 22.51
C GLN A 86 -4.72 -1.40 23.69
N ASP A 87 -4.84 -0.10 23.43
CA ASP A 87 -4.97 0.90 24.48
C ASP A 87 -6.32 0.77 25.22
N LYS A 88 -6.27 0.45 26.50
CA LYS A 88 -7.45 0.28 27.36
C LYS A 88 -8.36 1.50 27.39
N ARG A 89 -7.85 2.69 27.09
CA ARG A 89 -8.65 3.91 27.01
C ARG A 89 -9.59 3.93 25.81
N LEU A 90 -9.33 3.07 24.81
CA LEU A 90 -10.18 2.89 23.62
C LEU A 90 -11.12 1.68 23.75
N GLU A 91 -11.00 0.87 24.81
CA GLU A 91 -11.88 -0.27 25.05
C GLU A 91 -13.35 0.18 25.18
N GLY A 92 -14.25 -0.54 24.51
CA GLY A 92 -15.67 -0.20 24.48
C GLY A 92 -16.04 1.01 23.65
N ARG A 93 -15.07 1.66 22.98
CA ARG A 93 -15.35 2.79 22.10
C ARG A 93 -15.93 2.32 20.77
N GLU A 94 -16.88 3.08 20.26
CA GLU A 94 -17.32 2.92 18.88
C GLU A 94 -16.25 3.44 17.95
N VAL A 95 -15.82 2.61 16.99
CA VAL A 95 -14.74 2.94 16.04
C VAL A 95 -15.15 2.65 14.61
N ARG A 96 -14.56 3.41 13.70
CA ARG A 96 -14.51 3.13 12.28
C ARG A 96 -13.09 2.75 11.91
N LEU A 97 -12.95 1.57 11.30
CA LEU A 97 -11.70 1.02 10.83
C LEU A 97 -11.71 0.97 9.30
N GLU A 98 -10.62 1.38 8.70
CA GLU A 98 -10.41 1.26 7.26
C GLU A 98 -9.20 0.35 7.04
N GLY A 99 -9.35 -0.64 6.15
CA GLY A 99 -8.31 -1.65 5.98
C GLY A 99 -8.64 -2.71 4.94
N THR A 100 -8.02 -3.87 5.07
CA THR A 100 -8.11 -4.96 4.11
C THR A 100 -8.40 -6.29 4.81
N ALA A 101 -9.39 -7.04 4.31
CA ALA A 101 -9.62 -8.40 4.77
C ALA A 101 -8.50 -9.31 4.26
N LYS A 102 -7.90 -10.10 5.18
CA LYS A 102 -6.85 -11.08 4.89
C LYS A 102 -7.44 -12.48 4.66
N PRO A 103 -6.69 -13.34 3.96
CA PRO A 103 -7.12 -14.72 3.71
C PRO A 103 -7.27 -15.57 4.97
N ASP A 104 -6.56 -15.23 6.05
CA ASP A 104 -6.62 -15.90 7.36
C ASP A 104 -7.87 -15.53 8.19
N GLY A 105 -8.76 -14.70 7.64
CA GLY A 105 -9.96 -14.24 8.31
C GLY A 105 -9.75 -13.01 9.20
N THR A 106 -8.53 -12.49 9.35
CA THR A 106 -8.27 -11.24 10.07
C THR A 106 -8.56 -10.01 9.19
N PHE A 107 -8.81 -8.88 9.84
CA PHE A 107 -8.93 -7.60 9.15
C PHE A 107 -7.71 -6.74 9.51
N GLU A 108 -6.87 -6.44 8.50
CA GLU A 108 -5.69 -5.60 8.66
C GLU A 108 -6.09 -4.13 8.59
N VAL A 109 -6.02 -3.50 9.75
CA VAL A 109 -6.37 -2.08 9.91
C VAL A 109 -5.24 -1.21 9.41
N GLN A 110 -5.60 -0.17 8.64
CA GLN A 110 -4.68 0.87 8.16
C GLN A 110 -5.00 2.24 8.80
N TRP A 111 -6.29 2.49 9.07
CA TRP A 111 -6.76 3.70 9.73
C TRP A 111 -7.79 3.37 10.78
N LEU A 112 -7.66 4.04 11.93
CA LEU A 112 -8.59 3.95 13.04
C LEU A 112 -9.11 5.35 13.37
N TYR A 113 -10.43 5.45 13.49
CA TYR A 113 -11.14 6.64 13.94
C TYR A 113 -12.10 6.23 15.05
N THR A 114 -12.20 7.05 16.10
CA THR A 114 -13.29 6.93 17.08
C THR A 114 -14.51 7.68 16.60
N ILE A 115 -15.68 7.28 17.10
CA ILE A 115 -16.96 7.87 16.73
C ILE A 115 -17.63 8.44 17.97
N HIS A 116 -17.97 9.74 17.92
CA HIS A 116 -18.74 10.42 18.94
C HIS A 116 -19.88 11.21 18.29
N ASN A 117 -21.12 10.89 18.65
CA ASN A 117 -22.31 11.53 18.09
C ASN A 117 -22.32 11.53 16.55
N GLY A 118 -21.90 10.42 15.93
CA GLY A 118 -21.83 10.26 14.49
C GLY A 118 -20.71 11.02 13.79
N LYS A 119 -19.79 11.66 14.52
CA LYS A 119 -18.63 12.34 13.98
C LYS A 119 -17.37 11.51 14.19
N LEU A 120 -16.46 11.58 13.22
CA LEU A 120 -15.18 10.88 13.25
C LEU A 120 -14.11 11.72 13.92
N PHE A 121 -13.28 11.06 14.73
CA PHE A 121 -12.13 11.65 15.39
C PHE A 121 -10.89 10.81 15.14
N ARG A 122 -9.78 11.47 14.86
CA ARG A 122 -8.47 10.83 14.79
C ARG A 122 -7.86 10.76 16.17
N VAL A 123 -7.39 9.58 16.56
CA VAL A 123 -6.65 9.37 17.80
C VAL A 123 -5.20 9.83 17.64
N ARG A 124 -4.70 10.54 18.64
CA ARG A 124 -3.28 10.86 18.80
C ARG A 124 -2.88 10.83 20.26
N TYR A 125 -1.59 10.69 20.51
CA TYR A 125 -1.00 10.73 21.85
C TYR A 125 -0.16 12.00 21.99
N PHE A 126 -0.44 12.81 23.01
CA PHE A 126 0.17 14.11 23.16
C PHE A 126 0.85 14.25 24.52
N CYS A 127 2.07 14.77 24.53
CA CYS A 127 2.77 15.14 25.73
C CYS A 127 2.67 16.66 25.94
N ALA A 128 1.89 17.11 26.93
CA ALA A 128 1.73 18.53 27.22
C ALA A 128 3.02 19.20 27.71
N THR A 129 3.86 18.46 28.46
CA THR A 129 5.13 18.99 28.98
C THR A 129 6.14 19.29 27.86
N CYS A 130 6.26 18.40 26.89
CA CYS A 130 7.24 18.53 25.79
C CYS A 130 6.64 19.11 24.51
N ASN A 131 5.32 19.26 24.46
CA ASN A 131 4.57 19.71 23.28
C ASN A 131 4.84 18.86 22.03
N ILE A 132 4.91 17.54 22.19
CA ILE A 132 5.17 16.59 21.10
C ILE A 132 4.04 15.56 20.98
N VAL A 133 3.83 15.08 19.76
CA VAL A 133 2.91 13.99 19.45
C VAL A 133 3.70 12.68 19.40
N ALA A 134 3.27 11.69 20.17
CA ALA A 134 3.77 10.33 20.09
C ALA A 134 2.94 9.50 19.10
N LEU A 135 3.55 8.47 18.53
CA LEU A 135 2.91 7.59 17.54
C LEU A 135 2.05 6.51 18.19
N GLU A 136 2.27 6.24 19.48
CA GLU A 136 1.64 5.15 20.22
C GLU A 136 1.39 5.53 21.68
N PRO A 137 0.52 4.80 22.41
CA PRO A 137 0.30 5.02 23.82
C PRO A 137 1.58 4.72 24.63
N GLY A 138 1.76 5.40 25.76
CA GLY A 138 2.87 5.16 26.64
C GLY A 138 3.47 6.44 27.20
N ASN A 139 4.73 6.35 27.60
CA ASN A 139 5.46 7.48 28.16
C ASN A 139 6.15 8.29 27.05
N CYS A 140 6.16 9.59 27.24
CA CYS A 140 6.87 10.51 26.35
C CYS A 140 8.37 10.16 26.31
N VAL A 141 8.94 10.07 25.11
CA VAL A 141 10.37 9.74 24.90
C VAL A 141 11.32 10.78 25.48
N CYS A 142 10.84 12.00 25.71
CA CYS A 142 11.64 13.11 26.23
C CYS A 142 11.58 13.20 27.77
N CYS A 143 10.39 13.38 28.34
CA CYS A 143 10.22 13.64 29.77
C CYS A 143 9.77 12.41 30.58
N GLN A 144 9.53 11.28 29.94
CA GLN A 144 9.06 10.01 30.51
C GLN A 144 7.71 10.11 31.25
N GLN A 145 6.98 11.22 31.06
CA GLN A 145 5.61 11.37 31.58
C GLN A 145 4.62 10.66 30.66
N PRO A 146 3.52 10.12 31.19
CA PRO A 146 2.46 9.52 30.38
C PRO A 146 1.93 10.50 29.34
N THR A 147 1.67 10.00 28.13
CA THR A 147 1.01 10.78 27.08
C THR A 147 -0.51 10.78 27.25
N GLU A 148 -1.14 11.89 26.92
CA GLU A 148 -2.59 12.03 26.89
C GLU A 148 -3.15 11.51 25.57
N LEU A 149 -4.22 10.72 25.64
CA LEU A 149 -5.00 10.37 24.46
C LEU A 149 -5.88 11.58 24.09
N GLN A 150 -5.72 12.04 22.87
CA GLN A 150 -6.53 13.13 22.32
C GLN A 150 -7.29 12.65 21.07
N GLU A 151 -8.52 13.06 20.95
CA GLU A 151 -9.42 12.78 19.84
C GLU A 151 -9.67 14.06 19.05
N ILE A 152 -9.11 14.12 17.85
CA ILE A 152 -9.15 15.32 17.01
C ILE A 152 -10.23 15.15 15.94
N PRO A 153 -11.20 16.06 15.83
CA PRO A 153 -12.23 15.97 14.80
C PRO A 153 -11.64 15.88 13.41
N VAL A 154 -12.19 14.97 12.59
CA VAL A 154 -11.87 14.89 11.17
C VAL A 154 -12.78 15.88 10.45
N GLU A 155 -12.21 16.97 9.98
CA GLU A 155 -12.93 17.93 9.13
C GLU A 155 -13.21 17.29 7.76
N LYS A 156 -14.40 17.53 7.23
CA LYS A 156 -14.83 17.04 5.90
C LYS A 156 -14.39 18.03 4.82
#